data_3a8ea41661f83732f1e06c858e4be45c
#
_entry.id   3a8ea41661f83732f1e06c858e4be45c
#
_cell.length_a   1.000
_cell.length_b   1.000
_cell.length_c   1.000
_cell.angle_alpha   90.00
_cell.angle_beta   90.00
_cell.angle_gamma   90.00
#
_symmetry.space_group_name_H-M   'P 1'
#
loop_
_entity.id
_entity.type
_entity.pdbx_description
1 polymer ?
#
loop_
_entity_poly.entity_id
_entity_poly.type
_entity_poly.pdbx_seq_one_letter_code
_entity_poly.pdbx_strand_id
1 'polypeptide(L)'
;MKTDVTIKDLPEVIVASMRTVVPGYDTYFDIIPKMGEYMESVGAVCREPGYCFTIYHDGEYRDSDIDVEICEAVVSPCRESDKVKFKTISAVPSAACLQHRGPYGTMRTSYNRLFTWIEENGYRVTDNPRESYIDGIWNREDPSDWLTEIQVPVLKKEAT
;
A
#
# COMPACT_ATOMS: atom_id res chain seq x y z
N MET A 1 22.77 -5.64 15.06
CA MET A 1 21.33 -5.60 15.31
C MET A 1 20.55 -6.15 14.10
N LYS A 2 19.67 -7.09 14.36
CA LYS A 2 18.91 -7.73 13.29
C LYS A 2 17.88 -6.75 12.72
N THR A 3 17.89 -6.57 11.41
CA THR A 3 16.89 -5.72 10.76
C THR A 3 15.66 -6.55 10.38
N ASP A 4 14.48 -5.93 10.48
CA ASP A 4 13.22 -6.56 10.10
C ASP A 4 12.86 -6.32 8.63
N VAL A 5 13.73 -5.64 7.88
CA VAL A 5 13.51 -5.38 6.46
C VAL A 5 13.77 -6.64 5.65
N THR A 6 12.85 -6.97 4.77
CA THR A 6 13.00 -8.11 3.84
C THR A 6 12.91 -7.63 2.40
N ILE A 7 13.63 -8.31 1.51
CA ILE A 7 13.49 -8.08 0.07
C ILE A 7 12.67 -9.24 -0.48
N LYS A 8 11.57 -8.90 -1.16
CA LYS A 8 10.71 -9.92 -1.79
C LYS A 8 10.10 -9.38 -3.08
N ASP A 9 9.62 -10.26 -3.92
CA ASP A 9 8.85 -9.87 -5.09
C ASP A 9 7.39 -9.62 -4.71
N LEU A 10 6.74 -8.72 -5.45
CA LEU A 10 5.30 -8.51 -5.32
C LEU A 10 4.63 -9.02 -6.59
N PRO A 11 3.56 -9.82 -6.49
CA PRO A 11 2.93 -10.40 -7.66
C PRO A 11 2.15 -9.39 -8.48
N GLU A 12 1.97 -9.69 -9.77
CA GLU A 12 1.00 -8.99 -10.58
C GLU A 12 -0.40 -9.23 -10.00
N VAL A 13 -1.23 -8.19 -9.96
CA VAL A 13 -2.54 -8.29 -9.33
C VAL A 13 -3.57 -7.43 -10.07
N ILE A 14 -4.77 -8.00 -10.23
CA ILE A 14 -5.93 -7.24 -10.75
C ILE A 14 -6.58 -6.58 -9.55
N VAL A 15 -6.85 -5.28 -9.66
CA VAL A 15 -7.41 -4.51 -8.54
C VAL A 15 -8.60 -3.67 -8.98
N ALA A 16 -9.51 -3.45 -8.02
CA ALA A 16 -10.39 -2.29 -8.03
C ALA A 16 -9.57 -1.15 -7.42
N SER A 17 -9.55 0.02 -8.03
CA SER A 17 -8.77 1.14 -7.53
C SER A 17 -9.55 2.43 -7.52
N MET A 18 -9.23 3.26 -6.53
CA MET A 18 -9.80 4.60 -6.39
C MET A 18 -8.63 5.57 -6.10
N ARG A 19 -8.32 6.42 -7.08
CA ARG A 19 -7.28 7.43 -6.92
C ARG A 19 -7.92 8.77 -6.56
N THR A 20 -7.43 9.38 -5.50
CA THR A 20 -7.98 10.63 -4.99
C THR A 20 -6.91 11.39 -4.21
N VAL A 21 -7.17 12.67 -3.97
CA VAL A 21 -6.35 13.50 -3.08
C VAL A 21 -7.07 13.58 -1.75
N VAL A 22 -6.39 13.22 -0.66
CA VAL A 22 -6.95 13.25 0.69
C VAL A 22 -6.26 14.35 1.51
N PRO A 23 -7.01 14.99 2.43
CA PRO A 23 -6.43 16.05 3.26
C PRO A 23 -5.42 15.57 4.29
N GLY A 24 -5.49 14.30 4.70
CA GLY A 24 -4.60 13.72 5.69
C GLY A 24 -4.68 12.21 5.70
N TYR A 25 -3.76 11.57 6.43
CA TYR A 25 -3.65 10.11 6.48
C TYR A 25 -4.79 9.42 7.22
N ASP A 26 -5.55 10.15 8.01
CA ASP A 26 -6.67 9.61 8.79
C ASP A 26 -7.98 9.53 7.99
N THR A 27 -8.01 10.01 6.76
CA THR A 27 -9.23 10.08 5.96
C THR A 27 -9.53 8.83 5.13
N TYR A 28 -8.63 7.86 5.11
CA TYR A 28 -8.82 6.61 4.35
C TYR A 28 -10.06 5.85 4.78
N PHE A 29 -10.37 5.89 6.06
CA PHE A 29 -11.49 5.12 6.61
C PHE A 29 -12.85 5.61 6.10
N ASP A 30 -12.90 6.83 5.57
CA ASP A 30 -14.11 7.36 4.95
C ASP A 30 -14.24 6.93 3.48
N ILE A 31 -13.12 6.64 2.83
CA ILE A 31 -13.06 6.32 1.40
C ILE A 31 -13.21 4.83 1.14
N ILE A 32 -12.54 4.00 1.93
CA ILE A 32 -12.52 2.54 1.74
C ILE A 32 -13.93 1.94 1.74
N PRO A 33 -14.85 2.31 2.66
CA PRO A 33 -16.22 1.79 2.60
C PRO A 33 -16.96 2.17 1.33
N LYS A 34 -16.73 3.36 0.80
CA LYS A 34 -17.37 3.80 -0.46
C LYS A 34 -16.92 2.96 -1.64
N MET A 35 -15.65 2.62 -1.69
CA MET A 35 -15.11 1.72 -2.72
C MET A 35 -15.72 0.33 -2.57
N GLY A 36 -15.82 -0.18 -1.35
CA GLY A 36 -16.44 -1.47 -1.06
C GLY A 36 -17.89 -1.55 -1.47
N GLU A 37 -18.67 -0.50 -1.21
CA GLU A 37 -20.07 -0.42 -1.63
C GLU A 37 -20.21 -0.49 -3.16
N TYR A 38 -19.36 0.24 -3.87
CA TYR A 38 -19.35 0.19 -5.34
C TYR A 38 -18.99 -1.20 -5.83
N MET A 39 -17.94 -1.81 -5.27
CA MET A 39 -17.52 -3.16 -5.65
C MET A 39 -18.64 -4.17 -5.49
N GLU A 40 -19.36 -4.10 -4.38
CA GLU A 40 -20.50 -4.97 -4.14
C GLU A 40 -21.60 -4.75 -5.19
N SER A 41 -21.87 -3.50 -5.54
CA SER A 41 -22.90 -3.14 -6.51
C SER A 41 -22.66 -3.69 -7.91
N VAL A 42 -21.41 -3.92 -8.29
CA VAL A 42 -21.03 -4.46 -9.61
C VAL A 42 -20.62 -5.92 -9.56
N GLY A 43 -20.76 -6.58 -8.42
CA GLY A 43 -20.45 -7.99 -8.26
C GLY A 43 -18.98 -8.33 -8.24
N ALA A 44 -18.12 -7.39 -7.86
CA ALA A 44 -16.69 -7.63 -7.75
C ALA A 44 -16.40 -8.59 -6.60
N VAL A 45 -15.55 -9.59 -6.86
CA VAL A 45 -15.18 -10.60 -5.88
C VAL A 45 -13.73 -10.39 -5.49
N CYS A 46 -13.50 -10.20 -4.19
CA CYS A 46 -12.15 -10.04 -3.65
C CYS A 46 -11.37 -11.34 -3.78
N ARG A 47 -10.10 -11.19 -4.10
CA ARG A 47 -9.17 -12.33 -4.19
C ARG A 47 -8.83 -12.87 -2.81
N GLU A 48 -8.68 -14.20 -2.70
CA GLU A 48 -8.19 -14.86 -1.49
C GLU A 48 -6.81 -15.46 -1.75
N PRO A 49 -5.82 -15.22 -0.87
CA PRO A 49 -5.85 -14.32 0.27
C PRO A 49 -5.98 -12.85 -0.14
N GLY A 50 -6.60 -12.04 0.72
CA GLY A 50 -6.86 -10.64 0.42
C GLY A 50 -5.58 -9.80 0.30
N TYR A 51 -5.65 -8.77 -0.55
CA TYR A 51 -4.56 -7.82 -0.66
C TYR A 51 -5.17 -6.43 -0.89
N CYS A 52 -5.18 -5.63 0.17
CA CYS A 52 -5.65 -4.25 0.15
C CYS A 52 -4.46 -3.35 0.45
N PHE A 53 -4.21 -2.40 -0.45
CA PHE A 53 -3.05 -1.54 -0.29
C PHE A 53 -3.31 -0.14 -0.86
N THR A 54 -2.54 0.82 -0.39
CA THR A 54 -2.55 2.19 -0.90
C THR A 54 -1.21 2.49 -1.54
N ILE A 55 -1.25 3.04 -2.77
CA ILE A 55 -0.06 3.56 -3.46
C ILE A 55 -0.02 5.06 -3.24
N TYR A 56 1.14 5.58 -2.84
CA TYR A 56 1.36 7.02 -2.65
C TYR A 56 2.06 7.59 -3.89
N HIS A 57 1.37 8.48 -4.60
CA HIS A 57 1.82 8.99 -5.90
C HIS A 57 2.63 10.29 -5.83
N ASP A 58 2.76 10.91 -4.66
CA ASP A 58 3.43 12.20 -4.55
C ASP A 58 4.94 12.17 -4.74
N GLY A 59 5.57 11.01 -4.55
CA GLY A 59 7.03 10.89 -4.64
C GLY A 59 7.77 11.51 -3.46
N GLU A 60 7.08 12.12 -2.53
CA GLU A 60 7.64 12.75 -1.33
C GLU A 60 6.61 12.73 -0.21
N TYR A 61 7.07 12.91 1.04
CA TYR A 61 6.16 13.03 2.18
C TYR A 61 5.40 14.36 2.10
N ARG A 62 4.08 14.30 2.33
CA ARG A 62 3.22 15.49 2.38
C ARG A 62 2.34 15.41 3.63
N ASP A 63 2.12 16.58 4.24
CA ASP A 63 1.25 16.69 5.41
C ASP A 63 -0.24 16.85 5.02
N SER A 64 -0.49 17.30 3.79
CA SER A 64 -1.84 17.54 3.28
C SER A 64 -1.88 17.35 1.76
N ASP A 65 -3.07 17.26 1.21
CA ASP A 65 -3.30 17.08 -0.23
C ASP A 65 -2.50 15.89 -0.78
N ILE A 66 -2.67 14.73 -0.12
CA ILE A 66 -1.92 13.53 -0.41
C ILE A 66 -2.57 12.78 -1.56
N ASP A 67 -1.82 12.53 -2.64
CA ASP A 67 -2.29 11.80 -3.82
C ASP A 67 -2.15 10.30 -3.57
N VAL A 68 -3.29 9.63 -3.37
CA VAL A 68 -3.33 8.23 -3.02
C VAL A 68 -4.15 7.44 -4.03
N GLU A 69 -3.80 6.18 -4.17
CA GLU A 69 -4.59 5.21 -4.92
C GLU A 69 -4.84 4.01 -4.04
N ILE A 70 -6.10 3.82 -3.65
CA ILE A 70 -6.50 2.71 -2.80
C ILE A 70 -6.86 1.53 -3.71
N CYS A 71 -6.24 0.38 -3.49
CA CYS A 71 -6.37 -0.81 -4.33
C CYS A 71 -6.84 -2.00 -3.51
N GLU A 72 -7.79 -2.75 -4.07
CA GLU A 72 -8.26 -4.00 -3.50
C GLU A 72 -8.17 -5.08 -4.55
N ALA A 73 -7.44 -6.15 -4.27
CA ALA A 73 -7.26 -7.26 -5.20
C ALA A 73 -8.58 -7.97 -5.46
N VAL A 74 -8.89 -8.18 -6.75
CA VAL A 74 -10.13 -8.83 -7.19
C VAL A 74 -9.81 -9.99 -8.14
N VAL A 75 -10.79 -10.87 -8.29
CA VAL A 75 -10.66 -12.06 -9.15
C VAL A 75 -10.65 -11.68 -10.63
N SER A 76 -11.49 -10.71 -11.00
CA SER A 76 -11.59 -10.24 -12.38
C SER A 76 -12.10 -8.80 -12.42
N PRO A 77 -11.84 -8.07 -13.54
CA PRO A 77 -12.35 -6.71 -13.70
C PRO A 77 -13.88 -6.70 -13.80
N CYS A 78 -14.48 -5.64 -13.28
CA CYS A 78 -15.92 -5.38 -13.37
C CYS A 78 -16.17 -4.03 -14.01
N ARG A 79 -17.43 -3.58 -14.02
CA ARG A 79 -17.80 -2.30 -14.62
C ARG A 79 -17.20 -1.14 -13.83
N GLU A 80 -16.52 -0.23 -14.52
CA GLU A 80 -15.92 0.95 -13.93
C GLU A 80 -16.91 2.09 -13.77
N SER A 81 -16.64 2.98 -12.82
CA SER A 81 -17.30 4.28 -12.68
C SER A 81 -16.26 5.39 -12.87
N ASP A 82 -16.69 6.64 -12.72
CA ASP A 82 -15.77 7.77 -12.78
C ASP A 82 -14.71 7.70 -11.65
N LYS A 83 -15.07 7.09 -10.52
CA LYS A 83 -14.21 7.07 -9.32
C LYS A 83 -13.49 5.75 -9.13
N VAL A 84 -14.11 4.64 -9.50
CA VAL A 84 -13.52 3.30 -9.28
C VAL A 84 -13.16 2.67 -10.61
N LYS A 85 -11.89 2.30 -10.75
CA LYS A 85 -11.35 1.67 -11.95
C LYS A 85 -10.93 0.23 -11.65
N PHE A 86 -10.86 -0.59 -12.68
CA PHE A 86 -10.33 -1.95 -12.59
C PHE A 86 -9.11 -2.02 -13.49
N LYS A 87 -7.97 -2.43 -12.94
CA LYS A 87 -6.73 -2.48 -13.70
C LYS A 87 -5.79 -3.53 -13.14
N THR A 88 -4.78 -3.85 -13.92
CA THR A 88 -3.70 -4.75 -13.50
C THR A 88 -2.53 -3.91 -13.01
N ILE A 89 -2.10 -4.18 -11.77
CA ILE A 89 -0.88 -3.60 -11.22
C ILE A 89 0.25 -4.58 -11.54
N SER A 90 1.29 -4.10 -12.18
CA SER A 90 2.41 -4.93 -12.62
C SER A 90 3.14 -5.56 -11.44
N ALA A 91 3.70 -6.75 -11.65
CA ALA A 91 4.58 -7.37 -10.67
C ALA A 91 5.80 -6.49 -10.39
N VAL A 92 6.26 -6.54 -9.15
CA VAL A 92 7.49 -5.85 -8.72
C VAL A 92 8.52 -6.93 -8.40
N PRO A 93 9.60 -7.04 -9.19
CA PRO A 93 10.58 -8.11 -8.98
C PRO A 93 11.36 -8.00 -7.68
N SER A 94 11.46 -6.78 -7.13
CA SER A 94 12.18 -6.56 -5.88
C SER A 94 11.56 -5.41 -5.12
N ALA A 95 11.13 -5.67 -3.90
CA ALA A 95 10.60 -4.64 -3.00
C ALA A 95 11.22 -4.80 -1.63
N ALA A 96 11.65 -3.68 -1.04
CA ALA A 96 12.07 -3.63 0.35
C ALA A 96 10.84 -3.47 1.21
N CYS A 97 10.61 -4.39 2.13
CA CYS A 97 9.39 -4.46 2.92
C CYS A 97 9.69 -4.42 4.41
N LEU A 98 8.91 -3.63 5.14
CA LEU A 98 9.01 -3.52 6.60
C LEU A 98 7.61 -3.54 7.20
N GLN A 99 7.38 -4.43 8.15
CA GLN A 99 6.11 -4.48 8.86
C GLN A 99 6.10 -3.43 9.98
N HIS A 100 5.04 -2.67 10.03
CA HIS A 100 4.77 -1.67 11.06
C HIS A 100 3.61 -2.15 11.92
N ARG A 101 3.86 -2.39 13.19
CA ARG A 101 2.81 -2.72 14.16
C ARG A 101 2.44 -1.46 14.93
N GLY A 102 1.15 -1.15 14.97
CA GLY A 102 0.63 0.00 15.69
C GLY A 102 -0.19 0.94 14.83
N PRO A 103 -0.61 2.07 15.40
CA PRO A 103 -1.44 3.04 14.69
C PRO A 103 -0.69 3.76 13.57
N TYR A 104 -1.44 4.30 12.61
CA TYR A 104 -0.87 4.95 11.44
C TYR A 104 -0.09 6.23 11.76
N GLY A 105 -0.41 6.89 12.88
CA GLY A 105 0.31 8.09 13.30
C GLY A 105 1.79 7.86 13.62
N THR A 106 2.20 6.61 13.83
CA THR A 106 3.59 6.25 14.13
C THR A 106 4.35 5.69 12.91
N MET A 107 3.71 5.67 11.74
CA MET A 107 4.31 5.11 10.51
C MET A 107 5.59 5.81 10.09
N ARG A 108 5.72 7.09 10.37
CA ARG A 108 6.89 7.88 9.95
C ARG A 108 8.22 7.27 10.42
N THR A 109 8.26 6.77 11.64
CA THR A 109 9.46 6.12 12.18
C THR A 109 9.83 4.90 11.36
N SER A 110 8.84 4.08 10.99
CA SER A 110 9.06 2.89 10.17
C SER A 110 9.51 3.26 8.76
N TYR A 111 8.93 4.29 8.15
CA TYR A 111 9.39 4.79 6.86
C TYR A 111 10.83 5.23 6.90
N ASN A 112 11.23 5.99 7.93
CA ASN A 112 12.60 6.46 8.07
C ASN A 112 13.57 5.29 8.19
N ARG A 113 13.22 4.27 8.98
CA ARG A 113 14.03 3.06 9.12
C ARG A 113 14.19 2.32 7.80
N LEU A 114 13.09 2.20 7.05
CA LEU A 114 13.09 1.48 5.77
C LEU A 114 13.95 2.21 4.72
N PHE A 115 13.76 3.52 4.56
CA PHE A 115 14.54 4.28 3.58
C PHE A 115 16.02 4.33 3.95
N THR A 116 16.36 4.44 5.24
CA THR A 116 17.74 4.35 5.70
C THR A 116 18.36 3.00 5.35
N TRP A 117 17.61 1.92 5.61
CA TRP A 117 18.06 0.57 5.27
C TRP A 117 18.32 0.41 3.76
N ILE A 118 17.40 0.92 2.94
CA ILE A 118 17.50 0.86 1.47
C ILE A 118 18.81 1.50 1.02
N GLU A 119 19.10 2.70 1.50
CA GLU A 119 20.31 3.43 1.15
C GLU A 119 21.57 2.72 1.65
N GLU A 120 21.58 2.31 2.92
CA GLU A 120 22.73 1.66 3.54
C GLU A 120 23.07 0.30 2.93
N ASN A 121 22.09 -0.38 2.36
CA ASN A 121 22.28 -1.71 1.77
C ASN A 121 22.43 -1.69 0.26
N GLY A 122 22.62 -0.52 -0.33
CA GLY A 122 22.99 -0.39 -1.73
C GLY A 122 21.84 -0.56 -2.70
N TYR A 123 20.62 -0.20 -2.29
CA TYR A 123 19.46 -0.21 -3.16
C TYR A 123 19.04 1.22 -3.54
N ARG A 124 18.29 1.35 -4.61
CA ARG A 124 17.63 2.60 -4.99
C ARG A 124 16.14 2.37 -5.18
N VAL A 125 15.35 3.35 -4.84
CA VAL A 125 13.91 3.31 -5.03
C VAL A 125 13.58 3.49 -6.51
N THR A 126 12.70 2.64 -7.05
CA THR A 126 12.37 2.64 -8.47
C THR A 126 10.94 3.06 -8.76
N ASP A 127 10.06 3.06 -7.77
CA ASP A 127 8.65 3.41 -7.94
C ASP A 127 8.03 3.82 -6.61
N ASN A 128 6.76 4.19 -6.67
CA ASN A 128 6.02 4.67 -5.51
C ASN A 128 5.86 3.61 -4.43
N PRO A 129 5.92 4.01 -3.15
CA PRO A 129 5.72 3.07 -2.04
C PRO A 129 4.25 2.67 -1.92
N ARG A 130 4.04 1.48 -1.35
CA ARG A 130 2.72 0.96 -1.02
C ARG A 130 2.64 0.66 0.46
N GLU A 131 1.43 0.79 1.01
CA GLU A 131 1.10 0.30 2.35
C GLU A 131 0.06 -0.79 2.20
N SER A 132 0.41 -2.00 2.60
CA SER A 132 -0.48 -3.15 2.58
C SER A 132 -1.07 -3.35 3.97
N TYR A 133 -2.40 -3.37 4.06
CA TYR A 133 -3.10 -3.46 5.34
C TYR A 133 -3.39 -4.92 5.68
N ILE A 134 -2.68 -5.44 6.67
CA ILE A 134 -2.79 -6.84 7.11
C ILE A 134 -3.81 -6.95 8.24
N ASP A 135 -3.63 -6.14 9.30
CA ASP A 135 -4.58 -6.04 10.41
C ASP A 135 -4.95 -4.57 10.62
N GLY A 136 -6.20 -4.30 10.92
CA GLY A 136 -6.67 -2.95 11.12
C GLY A 136 -7.99 -2.92 11.86
N ILE A 137 -8.69 -1.80 11.79
CA ILE A 137 -9.95 -1.59 12.52
C ILE A 137 -11.01 -2.63 12.18
N TRP A 138 -10.94 -3.26 11.01
CA TRP A 138 -11.92 -4.27 10.56
C TRP A 138 -11.78 -5.60 11.30
N ASN A 139 -10.64 -5.88 11.95
CA ASN A 139 -10.41 -7.14 12.66
C ASN A 139 -9.70 -7.00 14.00
N ARG A 140 -9.22 -5.80 14.35
CA ARG A 140 -8.53 -5.54 15.63
C ARG A 140 -9.05 -4.24 16.23
N GLU A 141 -9.56 -4.28 17.44
CA GLU A 141 -10.07 -3.09 18.10
C GLU A 141 -8.96 -2.17 18.60
N ASP A 142 -7.88 -2.75 19.13
CA ASP A 142 -6.77 -2.00 19.70
C ASP A 142 -5.82 -1.57 18.59
N PRO A 143 -5.61 -0.25 18.37
CA PRO A 143 -4.69 0.22 17.35
C PRO A 143 -3.26 -0.31 17.49
N SER A 144 -2.83 -0.69 18.69
CA SER A 144 -1.49 -1.26 18.89
C SER A 144 -1.33 -2.64 18.25
N ASP A 145 -2.43 -3.30 17.89
CA ASP A 145 -2.44 -4.61 17.23
C ASP A 145 -2.54 -4.49 15.70
N TRP A 146 -2.71 -3.31 15.18
CA TRP A 146 -2.77 -3.10 13.72
C TRP A 146 -1.43 -3.41 13.08
N LEU A 147 -1.47 -4.00 11.90
CA LEU A 147 -0.27 -4.40 11.17
C LEU A 147 -0.35 -3.92 9.73
N THR A 148 0.63 -3.13 9.33
CA THR A 148 0.76 -2.61 7.97
C THR A 148 2.13 -2.97 7.43
N GLU A 149 2.20 -3.45 6.20
CA GLU A 149 3.50 -3.68 5.56
C GLU A 149 3.78 -2.54 4.59
N ILE A 150 4.89 -1.86 4.79
CA ILE A 150 5.39 -0.86 3.85
C ILE A 150 6.17 -1.61 2.78
N GLN A 151 5.85 -1.38 1.51
CA GLN A 151 6.44 -2.07 0.37
C GLN A 151 7.00 -1.04 -0.61
N VAL A 152 8.32 -0.99 -0.75
CA VAL A 152 8.98 0.01 -1.59
C VAL A 152 9.72 -0.69 -2.73
N PRO A 153 9.27 -0.48 -3.98
CA PRO A 153 9.99 -1.05 -5.13
C PRO A 153 11.42 -0.53 -5.19
N VAL A 154 12.38 -1.44 -5.33
CA VAL A 154 13.80 -1.11 -5.34
C VAL A 154 14.55 -1.94 -6.38
N LEU A 155 15.73 -1.46 -6.74
CA LEU A 155 16.73 -2.24 -7.47
C LEU A 155 18.08 -2.08 -6.78
N LYS A 156 18.88 -3.13 -6.81
CA LYS A 156 20.24 -3.08 -6.31
C LYS A 156 21.05 -2.11 -7.16
N LYS A 157 21.80 -1.21 -6.52
CA LYS A 157 22.72 -0.32 -7.23
C LYS A 157 23.84 -1.14 -7.84
N GLU A 158 24.23 -0.78 -9.05
CA GLU A 158 25.36 -1.44 -9.70
C GLU A 158 26.65 -1.06 -8.96
N ALA A 159 27.57 -2.01 -8.86
CA ALA A 159 28.89 -1.75 -8.34
C ALA A 159 29.68 -0.90 -9.35
N THR A 160 30.19 0.25 -8.91
CA THR A 160 31.02 1.12 -9.76
C THR A 160 32.49 0.95 -9.41
#